data_6f48e63224ce1ee1533a707a26c22a5a
#
_entry.id   6f48e63224ce1ee1533a707a26c22a5a
#
_cell.length_a   1.000
_cell.length_b   1.000
_cell.length_c   1.000
_cell.angle_alpha   90.00
_cell.angle_beta   90.00
_cell.angle_gamma   90.00
#
_symmetry.space_group_name_H-M   'P 1'
#
loop_
_entity.id
_entity.type
_entity.pdbx_description
1 polymer ?
#
loop_
_entity_poly.entity_id
_entity_poly.type
_entity_poly.pdbx_seq_one_letter_code
_entity_poly.pdbx_strand_id
1 'polypeptide(L)'
;MKKYPEILTVPGCAEWRRTETAPPMTVSSEGIRNGVIEKRFGIFGSDNIAGIPMRSLPFRIENAPAETKTFALTLLDYDAVPVTGFCWIHWIAANLRKPVMPENASADGSGFVQGVNSWGAPFLGEKALHVEAASSYGGMAPPDGQHRYQLTVYALDAELPLEDGFLLNELLNAMAGHVLAAAALSGLYPGTE
;
A
#
# COMPACT_ATOMS: atom_id res chain seq x y z
N MET A 1 -18.40 3.67 -28.66
CA MET A 1 -17.17 3.32 -27.92
C MET A 1 -16.27 4.53 -27.93
N LYS A 2 -16.10 5.23 -26.79
CA LYS A 2 -15.13 6.32 -26.66
C LYS A 2 -13.73 5.68 -26.58
N LYS A 3 -12.88 5.93 -27.58
CA LYS A 3 -11.46 5.64 -27.49
C LYS A 3 -10.86 6.54 -26.42
N TYR A 4 -10.38 5.96 -25.33
CA TYR A 4 -9.49 6.67 -24.40
C TYR A 4 -8.19 6.98 -25.15
N PRO A 5 -7.65 8.20 -25.07
CA PRO A 5 -6.34 8.48 -25.61
C PRO A 5 -5.30 7.60 -24.93
N GLU A 6 -4.29 7.22 -25.69
CA GLU A 6 -3.13 6.46 -25.22
C GLU A 6 -2.62 7.02 -23.90
N ILE A 7 -2.28 6.10 -23.00
CA ILE A 7 -1.83 6.36 -21.62
C ILE A 7 -0.93 7.59 -21.59
N LEU A 8 -1.41 8.63 -20.90
CA LEU A 8 -0.59 9.79 -20.52
C LEU A 8 0.62 9.24 -19.75
N THR A 9 1.79 9.29 -20.39
CA THR A 9 3.05 9.15 -19.67
C THR A 9 3.12 10.31 -18.68
N VAL A 10 2.97 9.99 -17.40
CA VAL A 10 3.13 10.97 -16.34
C VAL A 10 4.55 11.51 -16.44
N PRO A 11 4.75 12.84 -16.64
CA PRO A 11 6.09 13.41 -16.67
C PRO A 11 6.78 13.10 -15.33
N GLY A 12 7.93 12.43 -15.38
CA GLY A 12 8.70 12.04 -14.19
C GLY A 12 8.70 10.55 -13.86
N CYS A 13 7.90 9.73 -14.51
CA CYS A 13 8.13 8.27 -14.49
C CYS A 13 9.41 8.00 -15.30
N ALA A 14 10.52 7.76 -14.61
CA ALA A 14 11.74 7.28 -15.24
C ALA A 14 11.38 6.05 -16.07
N GLU A 15 11.85 6.00 -17.32
CA GLU A 15 11.76 4.81 -18.14
C GLU A 15 12.34 3.65 -17.33
N TRP A 16 11.51 2.67 -17.01
CA TRP A 16 11.91 1.46 -16.29
C TRP A 16 12.95 0.73 -17.14
N ARG A 17 14.23 0.85 -16.80
CA ARG A 17 15.29 0.10 -17.46
C ARG A 17 15.17 -1.36 -17.04
N ARG A 18 14.38 -2.13 -17.79
CA ARG A 18 14.48 -3.60 -17.76
C ARG A 18 15.84 -3.98 -18.33
N THR A 19 16.70 -4.49 -17.49
CA THR A 19 17.81 -5.33 -17.97
C THR A 19 17.20 -6.66 -18.40
N GLU A 20 17.27 -6.99 -19.69
CA GLU A 20 16.58 -8.13 -20.33
C GLU A 20 16.95 -9.53 -19.80
N THR A 21 17.80 -9.64 -18.79
CA THR A 21 18.36 -10.93 -18.30
C THR A 21 17.94 -11.32 -16.88
N ALA A 22 17.36 -10.43 -16.09
CA ALA A 22 16.92 -10.75 -14.73
C ALA A 22 15.40 -10.99 -14.65
N PRO A 23 14.94 -11.97 -13.85
CA PRO A 23 13.51 -12.16 -13.63
C PRO A 23 12.90 -10.88 -13.04
N PRO A 24 11.65 -10.53 -13.39
CA PRO A 24 10.99 -9.35 -12.85
C PRO A 24 10.83 -9.45 -11.33
N MET A 25 10.91 -8.32 -10.63
CA MET A 25 10.55 -8.25 -9.23
C MET A 25 9.10 -8.69 -9.06
N THR A 26 8.84 -9.51 -8.05
CA THR A 26 7.50 -10.00 -7.71
C THR A 26 7.19 -9.75 -6.24
N VAL A 27 5.90 -9.67 -5.94
CA VAL A 27 5.38 -9.63 -4.56
C VAL A 27 4.31 -10.70 -4.39
N SER A 28 4.38 -11.42 -3.28
CA SER A 28 3.42 -12.47 -2.90
C SER A 28 3.00 -12.30 -1.44
N SER A 29 1.86 -12.86 -1.07
CA SER A 29 1.36 -12.81 0.31
C SER A 29 0.70 -14.14 0.68
N GLU A 30 1.05 -14.67 1.85
CA GLU A 30 0.37 -15.82 2.45
C GLU A 30 -1.04 -15.44 2.96
N GLY A 31 -1.30 -14.16 3.17
CA GLY A 31 -2.60 -13.61 3.55
C GLY A 31 -3.59 -13.47 2.39
N ILE A 32 -3.17 -13.78 1.15
CA ILE A 32 -4.03 -13.77 -0.04
C ILE A 32 -4.04 -15.16 -0.64
N ARG A 33 -5.19 -15.84 -0.60
CA ARG A 33 -5.37 -17.21 -1.12
C ARG A 33 -6.37 -17.20 -2.25
N ASN A 34 -5.98 -17.74 -3.41
CA ASN A 34 -6.82 -17.77 -4.61
C ASN A 34 -7.40 -16.39 -4.98
N GLY A 35 -6.61 -15.33 -4.81
CA GLY A 35 -7.02 -13.94 -5.09
C GLY A 35 -7.94 -13.32 -4.04
N VAL A 36 -8.17 -13.97 -2.88
CA VAL A 36 -9.00 -13.46 -1.79
C VAL A 36 -8.13 -13.19 -0.56
N ILE A 37 -8.26 -12.00 0.00
CA ILE A 37 -7.59 -11.60 1.25
C ILE A 37 -8.30 -12.31 2.41
N GLU A 38 -7.53 -12.91 3.32
CA GLU A 38 -8.09 -13.58 4.49
C GLU A 38 -8.80 -12.57 5.42
N LYS A 39 -9.94 -13.01 5.97
CA LYS A 39 -10.86 -12.15 6.74
C LYS A 39 -10.21 -11.42 7.92
N ARG A 40 -9.15 -12.00 8.52
CA ARG A 40 -8.46 -11.41 9.68
C ARG A 40 -7.74 -10.10 9.38
N PHE A 41 -7.51 -9.75 8.11
CA PHE A 41 -6.84 -8.51 7.70
C PHE A 41 -7.78 -7.33 7.46
N GLY A 42 -9.07 -7.48 7.74
CA GLY A 42 -10.08 -6.45 7.60
C GLY A 42 -11.17 -6.56 8.66
N ILE A 43 -12.33 -5.98 8.40
CA ILE A 43 -13.42 -5.76 9.36
C ILE A 43 -13.93 -7.04 10.05
N PHE A 44 -13.73 -8.20 9.45
CA PHE A 44 -14.08 -9.50 10.05
C PHE A 44 -12.97 -10.08 10.94
N GLY A 45 -11.84 -9.37 11.11
CA GLY A 45 -10.78 -9.70 12.06
C GLY A 45 -11.09 -9.22 13.48
N SER A 46 -10.29 -9.68 14.45
CA SER A 46 -10.46 -9.31 15.87
C SER A 46 -9.66 -8.09 16.30
N ASP A 47 -8.59 -7.76 15.56
CA ASP A 47 -7.65 -6.72 15.94
C ASP A 47 -8.10 -5.38 15.36
N ASN A 48 -8.62 -4.50 16.20
CA ASN A 48 -9.09 -3.19 15.77
C ASN A 48 -8.78 -2.09 16.81
N ILE A 49 -8.68 -0.85 16.31
CA ILE A 49 -8.65 0.38 17.12
C ILE A 49 -9.82 1.25 16.64
N ALA A 50 -10.68 1.64 17.56
CA ALA A 50 -11.89 2.43 17.27
C ALA A 50 -12.76 1.82 16.13
N GLY A 51 -12.82 0.50 16.04
CA GLY A 51 -13.55 -0.22 15.01
C GLY A 51 -12.82 -0.36 13.66
N ILE A 52 -11.61 0.17 13.54
CA ILE A 52 -10.79 0.06 12.34
C ILE A 52 -9.84 -1.14 12.48
N PRO A 53 -9.85 -2.10 11.53
CA PRO A 53 -8.98 -3.26 11.58
C PRO A 53 -7.51 -2.86 11.45
N MET A 54 -6.63 -3.42 12.29
CA MET A 54 -5.22 -2.98 12.38
C MET A 54 -4.21 -4.08 12.04
N ARG A 55 -4.63 -5.32 11.83
CA ARG A 55 -3.73 -6.44 11.53
C ARG A 55 -3.21 -6.34 10.10
N SER A 56 -1.95 -5.96 9.94
CA SER A 56 -1.36 -5.77 8.61
C SER A 56 -1.06 -7.09 7.89
N LEU A 57 -1.25 -7.04 6.56
CA LEU A 57 -1.03 -8.15 5.64
C LEU A 57 0.47 -8.49 5.56
N PRO A 58 0.87 -9.78 5.70
CA PRO A 58 2.24 -10.19 5.42
C PRO A 58 2.51 -10.21 3.92
N PHE A 59 3.77 -9.96 3.52
CA PHE A 59 4.17 -10.13 2.13
C PHE A 59 5.66 -10.45 1.99
N ARG A 60 6.03 -10.98 0.83
CA ARG A 60 7.41 -11.29 0.44
C ARG A 60 7.70 -10.69 -0.93
N ILE A 61 8.87 -10.09 -1.06
CA ILE A 61 9.42 -9.54 -2.30
C ILE A 61 10.49 -10.51 -2.80
N GLU A 62 10.47 -10.81 -4.09
CA GLU A 62 11.47 -11.64 -4.75
C GLU A 62 12.03 -10.92 -5.98
N ASN A 63 13.26 -11.26 -6.35
CA ASN A 63 13.95 -10.70 -7.51
C ASN A 63 14.05 -9.16 -7.51
N ALA A 64 14.24 -8.54 -6.34
CA ALA A 64 14.54 -7.12 -6.28
C ALA A 64 15.88 -6.83 -6.96
N PRO A 65 16.05 -5.68 -7.67
CA PRO A 65 17.32 -5.27 -8.22
C PRO A 65 18.44 -5.27 -7.16
N ALA A 66 19.67 -5.61 -7.58
CA ALA A 66 20.79 -5.72 -6.64
C ALA A 66 21.17 -4.38 -5.97
N GLU A 67 20.87 -3.27 -6.64
CA GLU A 67 21.11 -1.91 -6.16
C GLU A 67 20.08 -1.42 -5.15
N THR A 68 19.05 -2.24 -4.83
CA THR A 68 18.01 -1.87 -3.88
C THR A 68 18.56 -1.64 -2.48
N LYS A 69 18.34 -0.44 -1.95
CA LYS A 69 18.69 -0.06 -0.58
C LYS A 69 17.51 -0.18 0.37
N THR A 70 16.33 0.28 -0.08
CA THR A 70 15.08 0.23 0.69
C THR A 70 13.91 -0.11 -0.22
N PHE A 71 12.76 -0.40 0.41
CA PHE A 71 11.49 -0.51 -0.28
C PHE A 71 10.50 0.52 0.27
N ALA A 72 9.52 0.86 -0.56
CA ALA A 72 8.31 1.56 -0.15
C ALA A 72 7.09 0.77 -0.60
N LEU A 73 5.94 1.04 0.02
CA LEU A 73 4.69 0.39 -0.36
C LEU A 73 3.50 1.35 -0.35
N THR A 74 2.51 1.00 -1.15
CA THR A 74 1.16 1.54 -1.07
C THR A 74 0.15 0.40 -1.09
N LEU A 75 -0.86 0.42 -0.20
CA LEU A 75 -2.03 -0.46 -0.24
C LEU A 75 -3.26 0.42 -0.46
N LEU A 76 -3.86 0.31 -1.63
CA LEU A 76 -4.91 1.20 -2.10
C LEU A 76 -6.17 0.43 -2.49
N ASP A 77 -7.32 1.05 -2.28
CA ASP A 77 -8.62 0.60 -2.71
C ASP A 77 -9.19 1.58 -3.74
N TYR A 78 -9.16 1.19 -5.02
CA TYR A 78 -9.72 1.97 -6.12
C TYR A 78 -11.23 1.80 -6.25
N ASP A 79 -11.78 0.68 -5.75
CA ASP A 79 -13.22 0.42 -5.77
C ASP A 79 -13.98 1.28 -4.75
N ALA A 80 -13.25 1.96 -3.85
CA ALA A 80 -13.81 2.98 -2.96
C ALA A 80 -14.23 4.26 -3.70
N VAL A 81 -13.75 4.51 -4.93
CA VAL A 81 -14.04 5.76 -5.68
C VAL A 81 -15.54 6.03 -5.87
N PRO A 82 -16.40 5.07 -6.23
CA PRO A 82 -17.85 5.30 -6.33
C PRO A 82 -18.50 5.70 -5.00
N VAL A 83 -17.94 5.25 -3.87
CA VAL A 83 -18.49 5.46 -2.51
C VAL A 83 -18.01 6.78 -1.91
N THR A 84 -16.72 7.07 -2.07
CA THR A 84 -16.04 8.18 -1.37
C THR A 84 -15.68 9.36 -2.28
N GLY A 85 -15.64 9.14 -3.60
CA GLY A 85 -15.20 10.11 -4.60
C GLY A 85 -13.67 10.09 -4.84
N PHE A 86 -12.91 9.25 -4.13
CA PHE A 86 -11.44 9.12 -4.25
C PHE A 86 -10.98 7.72 -3.90
N CYS A 87 -9.72 7.40 -4.27
CA CYS A 87 -9.06 6.15 -3.91
C CYS A 87 -8.75 6.14 -2.40
N TRP A 88 -9.15 5.06 -1.68
CA TRP A 88 -8.88 4.95 -0.26
C TRP A 88 -7.49 4.40 0.02
N ILE A 89 -6.73 5.09 0.87
CA ILE A 89 -5.41 4.68 1.30
C ILE A 89 -5.56 3.81 2.55
N HIS A 90 -5.14 2.55 2.45
CA HIS A 90 -5.14 1.60 3.56
C HIS A 90 -3.80 1.55 4.29
N TRP A 91 -2.70 1.65 3.57
CA TRP A 91 -1.36 1.64 4.15
C TRP A 91 -0.36 2.25 3.18
N ILE A 92 0.49 3.12 3.69
CA ILE A 92 1.67 3.63 3.00
C ILE A 92 2.86 3.55 3.96
N ALA A 93 3.99 3.04 3.47
CA ALA A 93 5.20 2.92 4.28
C ALA A 93 6.45 3.10 3.40
N ALA A 94 7.53 3.54 4.02
CA ALA A 94 8.80 3.78 3.36
C ALA A 94 9.98 3.27 4.21
N ASN A 95 11.15 3.18 3.56
CA ASN A 95 12.41 2.79 4.20
C ASN A 95 12.42 1.37 4.77
N LEU A 96 11.60 0.45 4.20
CA LEU A 96 11.65 -0.96 4.54
C LEU A 96 12.99 -1.54 4.08
N ARG A 97 13.73 -2.20 4.97
CA ARG A 97 15.07 -2.73 4.69
C ARG A 97 15.11 -4.24 4.43
N LYS A 98 13.97 -4.92 4.60
CA LYS A 98 13.87 -6.37 4.45
C LYS A 98 12.87 -6.73 3.34
N PRO A 99 13.14 -7.76 2.52
CA PRO A 99 12.23 -8.21 1.48
C PRO A 99 11.04 -9.03 2.02
N VAL A 100 10.97 -9.26 3.32
CA VAL A 100 9.89 -9.99 3.99
C VAL A 100 9.27 -9.12 5.05
N MET A 101 7.98 -8.89 4.91
CA MET A 101 7.16 -8.19 5.88
C MET A 101 6.29 -9.22 6.61
N PRO A 102 6.50 -9.42 7.91
CA PRO A 102 5.69 -10.37 8.68
C PRO A 102 4.26 -9.86 8.87
N GLU A 103 3.37 -10.79 9.23
CA GLU A 103 2.01 -10.44 9.65
C GLU A 103 2.06 -9.46 10.83
N ASN A 104 1.19 -8.47 10.81
CA ASN A 104 1.06 -7.44 11.85
C ASN A 104 2.27 -6.52 12.04
N ALA A 105 3.16 -6.43 11.05
CA ALA A 105 4.36 -5.59 11.11
C ALA A 105 4.08 -4.10 11.29
N SER A 106 2.92 -3.62 10.83
CA SER A 106 2.52 -2.22 11.01
C SER A 106 2.35 -1.84 12.48
N ALA A 107 1.84 -2.75 13.30
CA ALA A 107 1.68 -2.50 14.74
C ALA A 107 3.03 -2.50 15.50
N ASP A 108 4.01 -3.27 15.02
CA ASP A 108 5.37 -3.26 15.56
C ASP A 108 6.12 -1.98 15.15
N GLY A 109 5.91 -1.49 13.92
CA GLY A 109 6.43 -0.22 13.41
C GLY A 109 7.94 -0.11 13.36
N SER A 110 8.69 -1.15 13.73
CA SER A 110 10.13 -1.10 13.86
C SER A 110 10.86 -1.23 12.52
N GLY A 111 11.77 -0.29 12.24
CA GLY A 111 12.71 -0.37 11.13
C GLY A 111 12.17 0.12 9.78
N PHE A 112 11.06 0.85 9.75
CA PHE A 112 10.51 1.59 8.62
C PHE A 112 9.60 2.71 9.12
N VAL A 113 9.24 3.67 8.26
CA VAL A 113 8.33 4.78 8.59
C VAL A 113 6.98 4.56 7.90
N GLN A 114 5.90 5.04 8.51
CA GLN A 114 4.54 4.87 8.04
C GLN A 114 3.84 6.21 7.82
N GLY A 115 3.09 6.32 6.72
CA GLY A 115 2.31 7.51 6.43
C GLY A 115 0.84 7.36 6.80
N VAL A 116 0.13 8.48 6.73
CA VAL A 116 -1.28 8.61 7.13
C VAL A 116 -2.17 7.88 6.13
N ASN A 117 -3.01 6.98 6.63
CA ASN A 117 -4.06 6.32 5.88
C ASN A 117 -5.35 7.18 5.80
N SER A 118 -6.33 6.77 5.01
CA SER A 118 -7.55 7.57 4.78
C SER A 118 -8.48 7.67 5.99
N TRP A 119 -8.31 6.86 7.06
CA TRP A 119 -9.06 7.06 8.31
C TRP A 119 -8.61 8.30 9.09
N GLY A 120 -7.43 8.87 8.79
CA GLY A 120 -6.99 10.16 9.32
C GLY A 120 -7.47 11.37 8.49
N ALA A 121 -8.29 11.16 7.46
CA ALA A 121 -8.67 12.23 6.55
C ALA A 121 -9.63 13.25 7.21
N PRO A 122 -9.38 14.57 7.06
CA PRO A 122 -10.15 15.61 7.73
C PRO A 122 -11.66 15.62 7.41
N PHE A 123 -12.07 15.11 6.24
CA PHE A 123 -13.50 15.05 5.87
C PHE A 123 -14.32 14.10 6.76
N LEU A 124 -13.67 13.18 7.50
CA LEU A 124 -14.33 12.30 8.47
C LEU A 124 -14.76 13.05 9.75
N GLY A 125 -14.30 14.30 9.94
CA GLY A 125 -14.61 15.11 11.10
C GLY A 125 -14.21 14.43 12.42
N GLU A 126 -15.15 14.32 13.37
CA GLU A 126 -14.91 13.69 14.68
C GLU A 126 -14.61 12.18 14.60
N LYS A 127 -14.88 11.53 13.46
CA LYS A 127 -14.56 10.12 13.25
C LYS A 127 -13.14 9.89 12.70
N ALA A 128 -12.43 10.97 12.32
CA ALA A 128 -11.06 10.87 11.86
C ALA A 128 -10.15 10.39 13.00
N LEU A 129 -9.26 9.46 12.69
CA LEU A 129 -8.17 9.11 13.60
C LEU A 129 -7.16 10.24 13.70
N HIS A 130 -6.54 10.38 14.86
CA HIS A 130 -5.35 11.22 15.01
C HIS A 130 -4.21 10.71 14.09
N VAL A 131 -3.32 11.61 13.70
CA VAL A 131 -2.22 11.33 12.77
C VAL A 131 -1.40 10.13 13.22
N GLU A 132 -1.06 10.04 14.50
CA GLU A 132 -0.27 8.93 15.06
C GLU A 132 -0.97 7.58 14.88
N ALA A 133 -2.28 7.51 15.11
CA ALA A 133 -3.05 6.28 14.94
C ALA A 133 -3.31 5.96 13.45
N ALA A 134 -3.45 6.99 12.61
CA ALA A 134 -3.65 6.83 11.18
C ALA A 134 -2.34 6.55 10.41
N SER A 135 -1.17 6.79 11.04
CA SER A 135 0.15 6.44 10.47
C SER A 135 0.45 4.96 10.65
N SER A 136 -0.41 4.13 10.09
CA SER A 136 -0.42 2.68 10.26
C SER A 136 -1.25 2.00 9.17
N TYR A 137 -1.28 0.67 9.21
CA TYR A 137 -2.22 -0.10 8.43
C TYR A 137 -3.65 0.12 8.92
N GLY A 138 -4.56 0.47 8.00
CA GLY A 138 -5.99 0.44 8.22
C GLY A 138 -6.62 -0.63 7.34
N GLY A 139 -7.16 -1.69 7.91
CA GLY A 139 -7.61 -2.87 7.19
C GLY A 139 -8.84 -2.65 6.32
N MET A 140 -9.19 -3.67 5.54
CA MET A 140 -10.28 -3.65 4.58
C MET A 140 -11.63 -3.59 5.29
N ALA A 141 -12.49 -2.66 4.87
CA ALA A 141 -13.85 -2.49 5.39
C ALA A 141 -14.81 -1.94 4.30
N PRO A 142 -14.97 -2.65 3.16
CA PRO A 142 -15.78 -2.15 2.07
C PRO A 142 -17.26 -2.17 2.45
N PRO A 143 -17.99 -1.03 2.26
CA PRO A 143 -19.35 -0.90 2.78
C PRO A 143 -20.45 -1.46 1.87
N ASP A 144 -20.22 -1.54 0.57
CA ASP A 144 -21.25 -1.76 -0.48
C ASP A 144 -21.02 -3.02 -1.31
N GLY A 145 -20.09 -3.88 -0.91
CA GLY A 145 -19.81 -5.13 -1.62
C GLY A 145 -18.36 -5.54 -1.57
N GLN A 146 -17.95 -6.40 -2.49
CA GLN A 146 -16.58 -6.87 -2.57
C GLN A 146 -15.69 -5.85 -3.29
N HIS A 147 -14.61 -5.40 -2.65
CA HIS A 147 -13.60 -4.52 -3.25
C HIS A 147 -12.30 -5.24 -3.56
N ARG A 148 -11.55 -4.70 -4.52
CA ARG A 148 -10.20 -5.11 -4.89
C ARG A 148 -9.17 -4.17 -4.29
N TYR A 149 -8.31 -4.73 -3.47
CA TYR A 149 -7.20 -4.01 -2.84
C TYR A 149 -5.91 -4.29 -3.61
N GLN A 150 -5.11 -3.26 -3.84
CA GLN A 150 -3.84 -3.39 -4.53
C GLN A 150 -2.68 -2.97 -3.63
N LEU A 151 -1.83 -3.93 -3.29
CA LEU A 151 -0.52 -3.69 -2.69
C LEU A 151 0.48 -3.47 -3.83
N THR A 152 1.12 -2.31 -3.85
CA THR A 152 2.26 -2.05 -4.75
C THR A 152 3.50 -1.83 -3.90
N VAL A 153 4.58 -2.53 -4.24
CA VAL A 153 5.88 -2.40 -3.59
C VAL A 153 6.88 -1.84 -4.59
N TYR A 154 7.67 -0.87 -4.15
CA TYR A 154 8.70 -0.18 -4.93
C TYR A 154 10.07 -0.50 -4.36
N ALA A 155 11.01 -0.95 -5.19
CA ALA A 155 12.42 -1.09 -4.85
C ALA A 155 13.13 0.23 -5.15
N LEU A 156 13.88 0.76 -4.18
CA LEU A 156 14.48 2.09 -4.25
C LEU A 156 16.01 2.00 -4.10
N ASP A 157 16.73 2.86 -4.82
CA ASP A 157 18.19 3.01 -4.71
C ASP A 157 18.61 3.98 -3.58
N ALA A 158 17.66 4.46 -2.80
CA ALA A 158 17.89 5.43 -1.73
C ALA A 158 17.08 5.10 -0.48
N GLU A 159 17.45 5.69 0.64
CA GLU A 159 16.59 5.91 1.80
C GLU A 159 15.90 7.26 1.62
N LEU A 160 14.58 7.30 1.84
CA LEU A 160 13.79 8.50 1.63
C LEU A 160 13.82 9.41 2.88
N PRO A 161 13.90 10.74 2.73
CA PRO A 161 13.87 11.68 3.85
C PRO A 161 12.43 11.88 4.38
N LEU A 162 11.82 10.81 4.86
CA LEU A 162 10.45 10.77 5.38
C LEU A 162 10.46 10.34 6.85
N GLU A 163 9.57 10.92 7.63
CA GLU A 163 9.28 10.58 9.02
C GLU A 163 7.86 10.03 9.14
N ASP A 164 7.49 9.40 10.26
CA ASP A 164 6.13 8.92 10.48
C ASP A 164 5.10 10.06 10.32
N GLY A 165 3.96 9.73 9.76
CA GLY A 165 2.90 10.71 9.48
C GLY A 165 2.98 11.39 8.12
N PHE A 166 3.89 10.97 7.23
CA PHE A 166 3.95 11.49 5.87
C PHE A 166 2.66 11.18 5.08
N LEU A 167 2.39 12.00 4.05
CA LEU A 167 1.25 11.83 3.17
C LEU A 167 1.64 11.10 1.88
N LEU A 168 0.66 10.53 1.17
CA LEU A 168 0.89 9.81 -0.09
C LEU A 168 1.61 10.66 -1.15
N ASN A 169 1.25 11.95 -1.29
CA ASN A 169 1.92 12.85 -2.23
C ASN A 169 3.39 13.09 -1.86
N GLU A 170 3.74 13.12 -0.57
CA GLU A 170 5.12 13.25 -0.09
C GLU A 170 5.91 11.99 -0.41
N LEU A 171 5.32 10.78 -0.22
CA LEU A 171 5.91 9.52 -0.63
C LEU A 171 6.21 9.50 -2.13
N LEU A 172 5.22 9.85 -2.96
CA LEU A 172 5.38 9.85 -4.42
C LEU A 172 6.46 10.84 -4.88
N ASN A 173 6.51 12.02 -4.27
CA ASN A 173 7.53 13.02 -4.58
C ASN A 173 8.93 12.55 -4.13
N ALA A 174 9.05 11.97 -2.95
CA ALA A 174 10.33 11.47 -2.43
C ALA A 174 10.87 10.28 -3.23
N MET A 175 9.98 9.42 -3.78
CA MET A 175 10.37 8.30 -4.64
C MET A 175 10.79 8.74 -6.06
N ALA A 176 10.49 9.97 -6.48
CA ALA A 176 10.76 10.41 -7.86
C ALA A 176 12.25 10.33 -8.19
N GLY A 177 12.59 9.55 -9.22
CA GLY A 177 13.99 9.33 -9.66
C GLY A 177 14.74 8.24 -8.89
N HIS A 178 14.14 7.66 -7.84
CA HIS A 178 14.77 6.62 -7.00
C HIS A 178 14.20 5.21 -7.20
N VAL A 179 13.14 5.06 -8.00
CA VAL A 179 12.49 3.75 -8.20
C VAL A 179 13.28 2.91 -9.21
N LEU A 180 13.78 1.75 -8.78
CA LEU A 180 14.48 0.77 -9.61
C LEU A 180 13.52 -0.25 -10.23
N ALA A 181 12.51 -0.69 -9.47
CA ALA A 181 11.49 -1.63 -9.89
C ALA A 181 10.23 -1.47 -9.04
N ALA A 182 9.10 -1.96 -9.57
CA ALA A 182 7.88 -2.11 -8.79
C ALA A 182 7.19 -3.44 -9.11
N ALA A 183 6.44 -3.95 -8.12
CA ALA A 183 5.58 -5.10 -8.29
C ALA A 183 4.26 -4.87 -7.56
N ALA A 184 3.17 -5.37 -8.12
CA ALA A 184 1.85 -5.25 -7.53
C ALA A 184 1.22 -6.62 -7.28
N LEU A 185 0.46 -6.72 -6.18
CA LEU A 185 -0.34 -7.85 -5.80
C LEU A 185 -1.75 -7.37 -5.47
N SER A 186 -2.77 -7.99 -6.04
CA SER A 186 -4.15 -7.65 -5.75
C SER A 186 -4.88 -8.79 -5.06
N GLY A 187 -5.81 -8.44 -4.18
CA GLY A 187 -6.73 -9.37 -3.55
C GLY A 187 -8.11 -8.77 -3.38
N LEU A 188 -9.12 -9.62 -3.41
CA LEU A 188 -10.51 -9.26 -3.15
C LEU A 188 -10.80 -9.42 -1.65
N TYR A 189 -11.58 -8.50 -1.08
CA TYR A 189 -12.09 -8.61 0.28
C TYR A 189 -13.61 -8.40 0.28
N PRO A 190 -14.39 -9.25 1.00
CA PRO A 190 -15.85 -9.17 0.97
C PRO A 190 -16.37 -7.92 1.67
N GLY A 191 -17.51 -7.41 1.20
CA GLY A 191 -18.24 -6.33 1.85
C GLY A 191 -18.92 -6.74 3.15
N THR A 192 -19.41 -5.74 3.85
CA THR A 192 -20.19 -5.91 5.10
C THR A 192 -21.66 -6.19 4.86
N GLU A 193 -22.16 -5.97 3.62
CA GLU A 193 -23.52 -6.30 3.16
C GLU A 193 -23.51 -7.48 2.20
#